data_e427a2873e0daa95c00c86c6883c129f
#
_entry.id   e427a2873e0daa95c00c86c6883c129f
#
_cell.length_a   1.000
_cell.length_b   1.000
_cell.length_c   1.000
_cell.angle_alpha   90.00
_cell.angle_beta   90.00
_cell.angle_gamma   90.00
#
_symmetry.space_group_name_H-M   'P 1'
#
loop_
_entity.id
_entity.type
_entity.pdbx_description
1 polymer ?
#
loop_
_entity_poly.entity_id
_entity_poly.type
_entity_poly.pdbx_seq_one_letter_code
_entity_poly.pdbx_strand_id
1 'polypeptide(L)'
;MRKHILDRSLKEDLSFRQAFLEGAFTVPGDGFINYEPLLKFLKENHYNGWLVVEAEQDPAKANPLEYAKIGHNYLSKLCKKIDLEIIL
;
A
#
# COMPACT_ATOMS: atom_id res chain seq x y z
N MET A 1 0.30 2.72 4.48
CA MET A 1 0.15 3.12 5.90
C MET A 1 0.12 4.63 6.02
N ARG A 2 -0.75 5.14 6.84
CA ARG A 2 -0.85 6.59 7.09
C ARG A 2 -0.02 6.98 8.29
N LYS A 3 0.95 7.87 8.07
CA LYS A 3 1.94 8.21 9.08
C LYS A 3 1.34 8.83 10.35
N HIS A 4 0.39 9.74 10.21
CA HIS A 4 -0.22 10.42 11.35
C HIS A 4 -0.98 9.46 12.27
N ILE A 5 -1.61 8.42 11.70
CA ILE A 5 -2.32 7.41 12.48
C ILE A 5 -1.34 6.41 13.09
N LEU A 6 -0.26 6.07 12.38
CA LEU A 6 0.80 5.24 12.93
C LEU A 6 1.45 5.92 14.15
N ASP A 7 1.83 7.19 14.02
CA ASP A 7 2.45 7.95 15.11
C ASP A 7 1.52 8.02 16.33
N ARG A 8 0.23 8.26 16.10
CA ARG A 8 -0.77 8.27 17.17
C ARG A 8 -0.91 6.89 17.81
N SER A 9 -0.94 5.83 17.00
CA SER A 9 -1.07 4.46 17.50
C SER A 9 0.09 4.06 18.39
N LEU A 10 1.31 4.48 18.05
CA LEU A 10 2.49 4.22 18.85
C LEU A 10 2.48 5.06 20.13
N LYS A 11 2.08 6.33 20.04
CA LYS A 11 2.03 7.24 21.18
C LYS A 11 0.97 6.82 22.22
N GLU A 12 -0.20 6.39 21.75
CA GLU A 12 -1.34 6.03 22.60
C GLU A 12 -1.44 4.52 22.86
N ASP A 13 -0.48 3.75 22.36
CA ASP A 13 -0.44 2.29 22.51
C ASP A 13 -1.75 1.61 22.07
N LEU A 14 -2.23 1.97 20.89
CA LEU A 14 -3.45 1.38 20.35
C LEU A 14 -3.24 -0.09 19.99
N SER A 15 -4.28 -0.91 20.18
CA SER A 15 -4.26 -2.28 19.68
C SER A 15 -4.26 -2.30 18.15
N PHE A 16 -3.85 -3.42 17.56
CA PHE A 16 -3.91 -3.60 16.11
C PHE A 16 -5.30 -3.30 15.56
N ARG A 17 -6.35 -3.83 16.22
CA ARG A 17 -7.73 -3.61 15.80
C ARG A 17 -8.13 -2.13 15.85
N GLN A 18 -7.74 -1.43 16.90
CA GLN A 18 -8.02 0.01 17.04
C GLN A 18 -7.31 0.81 15.95
N ALA A 19 -6.04 0.52 15.70
CA ALA A 19 -5.27 1.17 14.65
C ALA A 19 -5.88 0.89 13.26
N PHE A 20 -6.29 -0.35 13.01
CA PHE A 20 -6.98 -0.75 11.79
C PHE A 20 -8.28 0.05 11.58
N LEU A 21 -9.13 0.10 12.61
CA LEU A 21 -10.41 0.82 12.52
C LEU A 21 -10.24 2.33 12.34
N GLU A 22 -9.16 2.90 12.82
CA GLU A 22 -8.84 4.31 12.62
C GLU A 22 -8.18 4.62 11.28
N GLY A 23 -7.89 3.60 10.49
CA GLY A 23 -7.36 3.77 9.14
C GLY A 23 -5.83 3.88 9.08
N ALA A 24 -5.11 3.21 10.00
CA ALA A 24 -3.64 3.16 9.94
C ALA A 24 -3.14 2.51 8.66
N PHE A 25 -3.86 1.52 8.16
CA PHE A 25 -3.49 0.80 6.95
C PHE A 25 -4.23 1.34 5.74
N THR A 26 -3.54 1.41 4.64
CA THR A 26 -4.09 1.85 3.36
C THR A 26 -3.32 1.20 2.21
N VAL A 27 -3.83 1.35 1.00
CA VAL A 27 -3.20 0.79 -0.20
C VAL A 27 -1.95 1.58 -0.60
N PRO A 28 -1.04 0.97 -1.39
CA PRO A 28 0.08 1.71 -1.97
C PRO A 28 -0.41 2.94 -2.73
N GLY A 29 0.27 4.06 -2.52
CA GLY A 29 -0.07 5.33 -3.14
C GLY A 29 -0.94 6.24 -2.30
N ASP A 30 -1.61 5.71 -1.28
CA ASP A 30 -2.45 6.50 -0.36
C ASP A 30 -1.86 6.60 1.05
N GLY A 31 -0.58 6.35 1.21
CA GLY A 31 0.11 6.43 2.47
C GLY A 31 1.51 7.02 2.31
N PHE A 32 2.35 6.87 3.34
CA PHE A 32 3.68 7.46 3.32
C PHE A 32 4.78 6.52 2.82
N ILE A 33 4.47 5.24 2.61
CA ILE A 33 5.48 4.27 2.18
C ILE A 33 5.82 4.48 0.71
N ASN A 34 7.11 4.62 0.41
CA ASN A 34 7.61 4.67 -0.96
C ASN A 34 7.98 3.27 -1.42
N TYR A 35 7.25 2.73 -2.39
CA TYR A 35 7.46 1.38 -2.89
C TYR A 35 8.47 1.30 -4.05
N GLU A 36 8.97 2.43 -4.53
CA GLU A 36 9.91 2.43 -5.66
C GLU A 36 11.19 1.62 -5.39
N PRO A 37 11.84 1.74 -4.22
CA PRO A 37 13.02 0.93 -3.92
C PRO A 37 12.71 -0.57 -3.92
N LEU A 38 11.54 -0.97 -3.42
CA LEU A 38 11.12 -2.38 -3.41
C LEU A 38 10.95 -2.91 -4.83
N LEU A 39 10.25 -2.15 -5.69
CA LEU A 39 10.03 -2.57 -7.08
C LEU A 39 11.34 -2.61 -7.87
N LYS A 40 12.26 -1.69 -7.64
CA LYS A 40 13.60 -1.72 -8.23
C LYS A 40 14.36 -2.97 -7.80
N PHE A 41 14.28 -3.34 -6.55
CA PHE A 41 14.90 -4.56 -6.03
C PHE A 41 14.34 -5.79 -6.75
N LEU A 42 13.03 -5.88 -6.93
CA LEU A 42 12.39 -6.99 -7.64
C LEU A 42 12.85 -7.06 -9.09
N LYS A 43 12.96 -5.92 -9.75
CA LYS A 43 13.46 -5.85 -11.13
C LYS A 43 14.91 -6.32 -11.24
N GLU A 44 15.77 -5.84 -10.36
CA GLU A 44 17.20 -6.20 -10.34
C GLU A 44 17.42 -7.69 -10.09
N ASN A 45 16.52 -8.31 -9.34
CA ASN A 45 16.59 -9.74 -9.01
C ASN A 45 15.74 -10.61 -9.94
N HIS A 46 15.24 -10.04 -11.03
CA HIS A 46 14.46 -10.77 -12.05
C HIS A 46 13.25 -11.50 -11.48
N TYR A 47 12.57 -10.85 -10.53
CA TYR A 47 11.37 -11.43 -9.93
C TYR A 47 10.31 -11.69 -11.00
N ASN A 48 9.72 -12.90 -10.95
CA ASN A 48 8.63 -13.29 -11.82
C ASN A 48 7.55 -13.97 -10.97
N GLY A 49 6.47 -13.28 -10.71
CA GLY A 49 5.40 -13.78 -9.85
C GLY A 49 4.33 -12.72 -9.63
N TRP A 50 3.51 -12.93 -8.62
CA TRP A 50 2.40 -12.04 -8.30
C TRP A 50 2.85 -10.91 -7.39
N LEU A 51 2.23 -9.75 -7.58
CA LEU A 51 2.24 -8.66 -6.62
C LEU A 51 0.82 -8.55 -6.05
N VAL A 52 0.67 -8.92 -4.78
CA VAL A 52 -0.64 -8.92 -4.12
C VAL A 52 -0.74 -7.70 -3.22
N VAL A 53 -1.79 -6.91 -3.42
CA VAL A 53 -2.07 -5.75 -2.57
C VAL A 53 -3.13 -6.14 -1.56
N GLU A 54 -2.77 -6.03 -0.29
CA GLU A 54 -3.70 -6.21 0.83
C GLU A 54 -3.73 -4.97 1.68
N ALA A 55 -4.91 -4.54 2.07
CA ALA A 55 -5.06 -3.42 2.99
C ALA A 55 -6.19 -3.74 3.96
N GLU A 56 -5.83 -3.82 5.23
CA GLU A 56 -6.80 -3.99 6.31
C GLU A 56 -7.49 -2.66 6.55
N GLN A 57 -8.73 -2.54 6.08
CA GLN A 57 -9.47 -1.29 6.14
C GLN A 57 -10.93 -1.53 6.51
N ASP A 58 -11.54 -0.54 7.18
CA ASP A 58 -12.97 -0.54 7.44
C ASP A 58 -13.72 -0.19 6.15
N PRO A 59 -14.55 -1.10 5.59
CA PRO A 59 -15.27 -0.83 4.34
C PRO A 59 -16.22 0.36 4.42
N ALA A 60 -16.67 0.73 5.61
CA ALA A 60 -17.51 1.91 5.81
C ALA A 60 -16.77 3.22 5.60
N LYS A 61 -15.45 3.21 5.81
CA LYS A 61 -14.56 4.37 5.64
C LYS A 61 -13.78 4.36 4.34
N ALA A 62 -13.51 3.17 3.81
CA ALA A 62 -12.68 2.98 2.62
C ALA A 62 -13.39 2.04 1.65
N ASN A 63 -13.90 2.58 0.56
CA ASN A 63 -14.55 1.78 -0.47
C ASN A 63 -13.53 0.82 -1.09
N PRO A 64 -13.73 -0.52 -1.00
CA PRO A 64 -12.75 -1.48 -1.46
C PRO A 64 -12.38 -1.34 -2.94
N LEU A 65 -13.36 -1.08 -3.80
CA LEU A 65 -13.11 -0.92 -5.23
C LEU A 65 -12.29 0.32 -5.55
N GLU A 66 -12.63 1.46 -4.94
CA GLU A 66 -11.90 2.70 -5.14
C GLU A 66 -10.45 2.57 -4.67
N TYR A 67 -10.24 1.97 -3.51
CA TYR A 67 -8.90 1.79 -2.96
C TYR A 67 -8.08 0.77 -3.76
N ALA A 68 -8.72 -0.28 -4.27
CA ALA A 68 -8.05 -1.21 -5.19
C ALA A 68 -7.55 -0.49 -6.45
N LYS A 69 -8.35 0.42 -7.00
CA LYS A 69 -7.94 1.23 -8.15
C LYS A 69 -6.78 2.17 -7.83
N ILE A 70 -6.78 2.79 -6.65
CA ILE A 70 -5.68 3.66 -6.21
C ILE A 70 -4.38 2.87 -6.16
N GLY A 71 -4.39 1.72 -5.48
CA GLY A 71 -3.20 0.87 -5.37
C GLY A 71 -2.70 0.36 -6.71
N HIS A 72 -3.60 -0.12 -7.54
CA HIS A 72 -3.27 -0.59 -8.88
C HIS A 72 -2.67 0.52 -9.74
N ASN A 73 -3.29 1.69 -9.76
CA ASN A 73 -2.80 2.82 -10.57
C ASN A 73 -1.42 3.30 -10.10
N TYR A 74 -1.22 3.37 -8.79
CA TYR A 74 0.07 3.77 -8.23
C TYR A 74 1.18 2.80 -8.64
N LEU A 75 0.97 1.51 -8.43
CA LEU A 75 1.95 0.48 -8.75
C LEU A 75 2.21 0.41 -10.27
N SER A 76 1.17 0.53 -11.09
CA SER A 76 1.31 0.53 -12.54
C SER A 76 2.15 1.70 -13.04
N LYS A 77 1.91 2.89 -12.51
CA LYS A 77 2.72 4.08 -12.87
C LYS A 77 4.16 3.93 -12.43
N LEU A 78 4.37 3.40 -11.23
CA LEU A 78 5.70 3.22 -10.67
C LEU A 78 6.50 2.17 -11.46
N CYS A 79 5.88 1.06 -11.82
CA CYS A 79 6.49 0.03 -12.65
C CYS A 79 6.85 0.55 -14.04
N LYS A 80 5.99 1.39 -14.62
CA LYS A 80 6.25 2.04 -15.89
C LYS A 80 7.46 2.97 -15.82
N LYS A 81 7.57 3.72 -14.74
CA LYS A 81 8.69 4.63 -14.49
C LYS A 81 10.03 3.91 -14.43
N ILE A 82 10.09 2.74 -13.83
CA ILE A 82 11.31 1.94 -13.66
C ILE A 82 11.46 0.85 -14.73
N ASP A 83 10.59 0.82 -15.73
CA ASP A 83 10.61 -0.15 -16.83
C ASP A 83 10.46 -1.59 -16.35
N LEU A 84 9.56 -1.82 -15.41
CA LEU A 84 9.16 -3.14 -14.95
C LEU A 84 7.83 -3.52 -15.58
N GLU A 85 7.80 -4.64 -16.31
CA GLU A 85 6.60 -5.10 -17.00
C GLU A 85 5.59 -5.70 -16.02
N ILE A 86 4.34 -5.24 -16.12
CA ILE A 86 3.21 -5.82 -15.41
C ILE A 86 2.24 -6.40 -16.43
N ILE A 87 1.85 -7.63 -16.22
CA ILE A 87 0.80 -8.29 -17.00
C ILE A 87 -0.47 -8.30 -16.15
N LEU A 88 -1.51 -7.69 -16.67
CA LEU A 88 -2.79 -7.57 -16.00
C LEU A 88 -3.79 -8.62 -16.45
#